data_b626f60ac8fc99ad652c8c2d019b9fab
#
_entry.id   b626f60ac8fc99ad652c8c2d019b9fab
#
_cell.length_a   1.000
_cell.length_b   1.000
_cell.length_c   1.000
_cell.angle_alpha   90.00
_cell.angle_beta   90.00
_cell.angle_gamma   90.00
#
_symmetry.space_group_name_H-M   'P 1'
#
loop_
_entity.id
_entity.type
_entity.pdbx_description
1 polymer ?
#
loop_
_entity_poly.entity_id
_entity_poly.type
_entity_poly.pdbx_seq_one_letter_code
_entity_poly.pdbx_strand_id
1 'polypeptide(L)'
;RVDTARDLVFKIYNKTNDLVKSVIYSERLIVYGNRYRSTYAEIDKMLTEAEMLFNKGQYKKTLDMLVKELQKVDTNVLERLEIEI
;
A
#
# COMPACT_ATOMS: atom_id res chain seq x y z
N ARG A 1 -9.67 26.52 -3.55
CA ARG A 1 -10.08 25.28 -4.21
C ARG A 1 -9.99 24.09 -3.27
N VAL A 2 -10.93 23.18 -3.41
CA VAL A 2 -10.98 21.99 -2.57
C VAL A 2 -9.72 21.14 -2.72
N ASP A 3 -9.25 20.99 -3.94
CA ASP A 3 -8.07 20.16 -4.22
C ASP A 3 -6.81 20.69 -3.54
N THR A 4 -6.63 22.01 -3.53
CA THR A 4 -5.46 22.61 -2.89
C THR A 4 -5.48 22.40 -1.38
N ALA A 5 -6.64 22.57 -0.77
CA ALA A 5 -6.80 22.34 0.67
C ALA A 5 -6.55 20.89 1.04
N ARG A 6 -7.03 19.98 0.21
CA ARG A 6 -6.85 18.55 0.42
C ARG A 6 -5.36 18.17 0.32
N ASP A 7 -4.67 18.70 -0.67
CA ASP A 7 -3.23 18.44 -0.84
C ASP A 7 -2.43 18.95 0.34
N LEU A 8 -2.80 20.10 0.87
CA LEU A 8 -2.10 20.68 2.00
C LEU A 8 -2.26 19.81 3.24
N VAL A 9 -3.47 19.36 3.53
CA VAL A 9 -3.74 18.46 4.66
C VAL A 9 -2.97 17.15 4.50
N PHE A 10 -2.97 16.60 3.31
CA PHE A 10 -2.26 15.36 3.03
C PHE A 10 -0.74 15.50 3.27
N LYS A 11 -0.16 16.61 2.84
CA LYS A 11 1.25 16.88 3.06
C LYS A 11 1.59 17.00 4.54
N ILE A 12 0.72 17.62 5.33
CA ILE A 12 0.92 17.73 6.77
C ILE A 12 0.96 16.34 7.40
N TYR A 13 0.03 15.47 7.07
CA TYR A 13 0.01 14.10 7.58
C TYR A 13 1.26 13.35 7.18
N ASN A 14 1.70 13.46 5.94
CA ASN A 14 2.87 12.76 5.45
C ASN A 14 4.17 13.19 6.16
N LYS A 15 4.25 14.44 6.58
CA LYS A 15 5.41 14.94 7.29
C LYS A 15 5.44 14.46 8.73
N THR A 16 4.28 14.32 9.36
CA THR A 16 4.20 14.11 10.81
C THR A 16 3.92 12.68 11.21
N ASN A 17 3.51 11.81 10.26
CA ASN A 17 3.06 10.48 10.67
C ASN A 17 3.31 9.42 9.59
N ASP A 18 4.43 8.70 9.73
CA ASP A 18 4.78 7.59 8.85
C ASP A 18 3.77 6.45 8.96
N LEU A 19 3.11 6.32 10.10
CA LEU A 19 2.11 5.28 10.32
C LEU A 19 0.91 5.48 9.42
N VAL A 20 0.40 6.70 9.33
CA VAL A 20 -0.71 7.03 8.43
C VAL A 20 -0.35 6.73 6.99
N LYS A 21 0.87 7.09 6.61
CA LYS A 21 1.39 6.83 5.27
C LYS A 21 1.42 5.33 4.98
N SER A 22 1.90 4.55 5.92
CA SER A 22 1.94 3.09 5.79
C SER A 22 0.55 2.49 5.61
N VAL A 23 -0.43 2.97 6.38
CA VAL A 23 -1.81 2.51 6.28
C VAL A 23 -2.38 2.81 4.90
N ILE A 24 -2.24 4.04 4.43
CA ILE A 24 -2.79 4.45 3.13
C ILE A 24 -2.17 3.65 1.99
N TYR A 25 -0.86 3.53 2.00
CA TYR A 25 -0.16 2.80 0.93
C TYR A 25 -0.44 1.31 0.97
N SER A 26 -0.55 0.74 2.17
CA SER A 26 -0.90 -0.67 2.31
C SER A 26 -2.29 -0.95 1.71
N GLU A 27 -3.26 -0.09 2.01
CA GLU A 27 -4.60 -0.24 1.44
C GLU A 27 -4.59 -0.17 -0.08
N ARG A 28 -3.86 0.78 -0.64
CA ARG A 28 -3.75 0.92 -2.09
C ARG A 28 -3.14 -0.32 -2.73
N LEU A 29 -2.11 -0.84 -2.11
CA LEU A 29 -1.42 -2.03 -2.63
C LEU A 29 -2.30 -3.28 -2.51
N ILE A 30 -3.06 -3.41 -1.43
CA ILE A 30 -3.99 -4.53 -1.27
C ILE A 30 -5.05 -4.49 -2.36
N VAL A 31 -5.66 -3.34 -2.58
CA VAL A 31 -6.67 -3.18 -3.63
C VAL A 31 -6.09 -3.49 -5.00
N TYR A 32 -4.90 -2.99 -5.26
CA TYR A 32 -4.21 -3.27 -6.53
C TYR A 32 -3.92 -4.76 -6.67
N GLY A 33 -3.41 -5.39 -5.62
CA GLY A 33 -3.05 -6.80 -5.64
C GLY A 33 -4.25 -7.73 -5.80
N ASN A 34 -5.44 -7.30 -5.37
CA ASN A 34 -6.66 -8.11 -5.48
C ASN A 34 -6.94 -8.54 -6.92
N ARG A 35 -6.56 -7.73 -7.90
CA ARG A 35 -6.77 -8.06 -9.32
C ARG A 35 -5.88 -9.22 -9.79
N TYR A 36 -4.86 -9.57 -9.04
CA TYR A 36 -3.94 -10.65 -9.38
C TYR A 36 -4.16 -11.92 -8.57
N ARG A 37 -5.08 -11.89 -7.61
CA ARG A 37 -5.31 -13.04 -6.72
C ARG A 37 -5.74 -14.30 -7.47
N SER A 38 -6.59 -14.14 -8.47
CA SER A 38 -7.07 -15.29 -9.25
C SER A 38 -6.04 -15.80 -10.24
N THR A 39 -5.10 -14.96 -10.64
CA THR A 39 -4.07 -15.32 -11.61
C THR A 39 -2.83 -15.91 -10.96
N TYR A 40 -2.44 -15.38 -9.80
CA TYR A 40 -1.23 -15.78 -9.09
C TYR A 40 -1.58 -16.27 -7.70
N ALA A 41 -1.45 -17.57 -7.46
CA ALA A 41 -1.71 -18.16 -6.14
C ALA A 41 -0.79 -17.58 -5.07
N GLU A 42 0.44 -17.25 -5.44
CA GLU A 42 1.40 -16.64 -4.51
C GLU A 42 0.93 -15.27 -4.04
N ILE A 43 0.33 -14.50 -4.93
CA ILE A 43 -0.21 -13.19 -4.58
C ILE A 43 -1.39 -13.34 -3.63
N ASP A 44 -2.25 -14.33 -3.87
CA ASP A 44 -3.37 -14.60 -2.97
C ASP A 44 -2.89 -14.92 -1.55
N LYS A 45 -1.91 -15.79 -1.41
CA LYS A 45 -1.32 -16.12 -0.12
C LYS A 45 -0.68 -14.89 0.54
N MET A 46 0.08 -14.13 -0.24
CA MET A 46 0.75 -12.95 0.25
C MET A 46 -0.26 -11.91 0.75
N LEU A 47 -1.32 -11.67 0.00
CA LEU A 47 -2.33 -10.70 0.39
C LEU A 47 -3.08 -11.14 1.64
N THR A 48 -3.38 -12.43 1.77
CA THR A 48 -4.00 -12.96 2.98
C THR A 48 -3.13 -12.67 4.20
N GLU A 49 -1.83 -12.93 4.09
CA GLU A 49 -0.88 -12.69 5.16
C GLU A 49 -0.73 -11.20 5.45
N ALA A 50 -0.66 -10.39 4.40
CA ALA A 50 -0.58 -8.93 4.54
C ALA A 50 -1.81 -8.36 5.23
N GLU A 51 -2.99 -8.86 4.90
CA GLU A 51 -4.23 -8.44 5.54
C GLU A 51 -4.23 -8.80 7.03
N MET A 52 -3.68 -9.94 7.39
CA MET A 52 -3.53 -10.33 8.79
C MET A 52 -2.62 -9.37 9.55
N LEU A 53 -1.48 -9.06 8.97
CA LEU A 53 -0.54 -8.10 9.56
C LEU A 53 -1.17 -6.71 9.68
N PHE A 54 -1.90 -6.30 8.67
CA PHE A 54 -2.61 -5.03 8.67
C PHE A 54 -3.60 -4.95 9.83
N ASN A 55 -4.39 -6.02 10.00
CA ASN A 55 -5.39 -6.07 11.07
C ASN A 55 -4.77 -6.11 12.47
N LYS A 56 -3.52 -6.59 12.57
CA LYS A 56 -2.79 -6.60 13.83
C LYS A 56 -2.11 -5.26 14.14
N GLY A 57 -2.22 -4.30 13.23
CA GLY A 57 -1.61 -2.99 13.39
C GLY A 57 -0.16 -2.91 12.96
N GLN A 58 0.36 -3.95 12.30
CA GLN A 58 1.74 -3.97 11.82
C GLN A 58 1.82 -3.41 10.41
N TYR A 59 1.49 -2.14 10.27
CA TYR A 59 1.33 -1.49 8.96
C TYR A 59 2.63 -1.41 8.18
N LYS A 60 3.74 -1.18 8.85
CA LYS A 60 5.03 -1.05 8.18
C LYS A 60 5.47 -2.37 7.57
N LYS A 61 5.30 -3.47 8.29
CA LYS A 61 5.60 -4.81 7.77
C LYS A 61 4.68 -5.17 6.62
N THR A 62 3.41 -4.80 6.73
CA THR A 62 2.44 -5.00 5.65
C THR A 62 2.88 -4.28 4.40
N LEU A 63 3.26 -3.01 4.53
CA LEU A 63 3.72 -2.21 3.41
C LEU A 63 4.96 -2.82 2.75
N ASP A 64 5.96 -3.17 3.54
CA ASP A 64 7.19 -3.77 3.01
C ASP A 64 6.91 -5.06 2.24
N MET A 65 6.08 -5.92 2.80
CA MET A 65 5.70 -7.17 2.15
C MET A 65 4.99 -6.92 0.83
N LEU A 66 4.00 -6.02 0.84
CA LEU A 66 3.23 -5.71 -0.35
C LEU A 66 4.11 -5.12 -1.46
N VAL A 67 4.96 -4.18 -1.12
CA VAL A 67 5.87 -3.57 -2.08
C VAL A 67 6.78 -4.63 -2.70
N LYS A 68 7.39 -5.44 -1.85
CA LYS A 68 8.34 -6.46 -2.29
C LYS A 68 7.69 -7.48 -3.23
N GLU A 69 6.53 -7.98 -2.85
CA GLU A 69 5.87 -9.03 -3.64
C GLU A 69 5.21 -8.49 -4.90
N LEU A 70 4.58 -7.33 -4.82
CA LEU A 70 3.92 -6.77 -5.99
C LEU A 70 4.91 -6.25 -7.03
N GLN A 71 6.10 -5.86 -6.62
CA GLN A 71 7.14 -5.46 -7.58
C GLN A 71 7.62 -6.62 -8.44
N LYS A 72 7.45 -7.85 -7.98
CA LYS A 72 7.78 -9.02 -8.78
C LYS A 72 6.81 -9.21 -9.94
N VAL A 73 5.56 -8.78 -9.75
CA VAL A 73 4.51 -8.88 -10.77
C VAL A 73 4.51 -7.64 -11.66
N ASP A 74 4.71 -6.48 -11.06
CA ASP A 74 4.72 -5.20 -11.77
C ASP A 74 5.82 -4.32 -11.17
N THR A 75 6.94 -4.19 -11.88
CA THR A 75 8.08 -3.42 -11.41
C THR A 75 7.76 -1.93 -11.24
N ASN A 76 6.72 -1.45 -11.91
CA ASN A 76 6.32 -0.05 -11.86
C ASN A 76 5.13 0.19 -10.94
N VAL A 77 4.83 -0.75 -10.06
CA VAL A 77 3.65 -0.67 -9.19
C VAL A 77 3.64 0.60 -8.33
N LEU A 78 4.80 1.00 -7.82
CA LEU A 78 4.89 2.19 -6.99
C LEU A 78 4.60 3.46 -7.76
N GLU A 79 5.12 3.56 -8.98
CA GLU A 79 4.85 4.69 -9.85
C GLU A 79 3.39 4.72 -10.28
N ARG A 80 2.84 3.55 -10.61
CA ARG A 80 1.46 3.41 -11.06
C ARG A 80 0.47 3.86 -10.00
N LEU A 81 0.77 3.58 -8.74
CA LEU A 81 -0.10 3.94 -7.61
C LEU A 81 0.32 5.24 -6.93
N GLU A 82 1.33 5.91 -7.47
CA GLU A 82 1.85 7.17 -6.93
C GLU A 82 2.26 7.04 -5.45
N ILE A 83 2.95 5.94 -5.15
CA ILE A 83 3.44 5.67 -3.79
C ILE A 83 4.89 6.14 -3.70
N GLU A 84 5.15 7.01 -2.75
CA GLU A 84 6.50 7.51 -2.46
C GLU A 84 7.01 6.85 -1.18
N ILE A 85 7.99 5.96 -1.34
CA ILE A 85 8.59 5.25 -0.22
C ILE A 85 10.05 5.60 -0.08
#